data_d27b2c7f5b7b5706f401b35a29176fba
#
_entry.id   d27b2c7f5b7b5706f401b35a29176fba
#
_cell.length_a   1.000
_cell.length_b   1.000
_cell.length_c   1.000
_cell.angle_alpha   90.00
_cell.angle_beta   90.00
_cell.angle_gamma   90.00
#
_symmetry.space_group_name_H-M   'P 1'
#
loop_
_entity.id
_entity.type
_entity.pdbx_description
1 polymer ?
#
loop_
_entity_poly.entity_id
_entity_poly.type
_entity_poly.pdbx_seq_one_letter_code
_entity_poly.pdbx_strand_id
1 'polypeptide(L)'
;MNVRLFVLGMDMFIASVLLVVYGLTTGSTGLVGVGVSISVVGSVIAIYSAAPGEPTLGAILSYTSMLAHAATAMVEDLDLLSNKVCVHSASTSTLIVYSKTTCPDAPNPGVGFAGGSPYFSIPVSVFQGVAKLEELSSQHLEDSLNSLLVSELGFCKAIRVEQRGELLVVDVIGLAKPLVNYTKYPVDPVVLLPLAVIARLVGEGKIHLVEKETTPEYTRLIVRVEGVA
;
A
#
# COMPACT_ATOMS: atom_id res chain seq x y z
N MET A 1 5.08 18.89 -11.10
CA MET A 1 5.35 19.21 -12.53
C MET A 1 6.43 18.29 -13.07
N ASN A 2 6.13 17.50 -14.09
CA ASN A 2 7.15 16.66 -14.74
C ASN A 2 7.80 17.46 -15.88
N VAL A 3 8.93 18.13 -15.58
CA VAL A 3 9.62 19.05 -16.50
C VAL A 3 9.97 18.39 -17.85
N ARG A 4 10.35 17.10 -17.85
CA ARG A 4 10.69 16.38 -19.10
C ARG A 4 9.49 16.21 -20.01
N LEU A 5 8.33 15.84 -19.47
CA LEU A 5 7.10 15.72 -20.23
C LEU A 5 6.57 17.08 -20.68
N PHE A 6 6.74 18.13 -19.87
CA PHE A 6 6.37 19.49 -20.25
C PHE A 6 7.19 19.97 -21.44
N VAL A 7 8.52 19.80 -21.40
CA VAL A 7 9.41 20.19 -22.52
C VAL A 7 9.04 19.39 -23.77
N LEU A 8 8.81 18.07 -23.65
CA LEU A 8 8.40 17.25 -24.80
C LEU A 8 7.08 17.74 -25.41
N GLY A 9 6.08 18.08 -24.60
CA GLY A 9 4.79 18.62 -25.07
C GLY A 9 4.97 19.95 -25.79
N MET A 10 5.81 20.84 -25.26
CA MET A 10 6.13 22.14 -25.88
C MET A 10 6.87 21.97 -27.19
N ASP A 11 7.86 21.07 -27.28
CA ASP A 11 8.60 20.79 -28.52
C ASP A 11 7.67 20.24 -29.60
N MET A 12 6.77 19.33 -29.26
CA MET A 12 5.75 18.82 -30.17
C MET A 12 4.82 19.92 -30.64
N PHE A 13 4.39 20.82 -29.76
CA PHE A 13 3.54 21.95 -30.10
C PHE A 13 4.23 22.91 -31.07
N ILE A 14 5.49 23.28 -30.82
CA ILE A 14 6.29 24.15 -31.70
C ILE A 14 6.47 23.52 -33.09
N ALA A 15 6.85 22.24 -33.12
CA ALA A 15 7.01 21.50 -34.38
C ALA A 15 5.72 21.43 -35.19
N SER A 16 4.57 21.26 -34.51
CA SER A 16 3.27 21.21 -35.14
C SER A 16 2.86 22.56 -35.79
N VAL A 17 3.16 23.67 -35.10
CA VAL A 17 2.91 25.03 -35.65
C VAL A 17 3.71 25.24 -36.92
N LEU A 18 4.99 24.83 -36.93
CA LEU A 18 5.83 24.92 -38.16
C LEU A 18 5.26 24.07 -39.29
N LEU A 19 4.76 22.86 -39.02
CA LEU A 19 4.11 22.00 -40.00
C LEU A 19 2.83 22.60 -40.55
N VAL A 20 2.00 23.22 -39.73
CA VAL A 20 0.77 23.92 -40.17
C VAL A 20 1.12 25.08 -41.08
N VAL A 21 2.07 25.95 -40.68
CA VAL A 21 2.51 27.09 -41.50
C VAL A 21 3.07 26.63 -42.85
N TYR A 22 3.91 25.61 -42.84
CA TYR A 22 4.47 25.02 -44.05
C TYR A 22 3.38 24.41 -44.95
N GLY A 23 2.40 23.70 -44.38
CA GLY A 23 1.26 23.14 -45.09
C GLY A 23 0.39 24.19 -45.74
N LEU A 24 0.16 25.33 -45.07
CA LEU A 24 -0.58 26.46 -45.61
C LEU A 24 0.15 27.13 -46.77
N THR A 25 1.46 27.32 -46.68
CA THR A 25 2.27 27.93 -47.74
C THR A 25 2.39 27.06 -48.98
N THR A 26 2.40 25.72 -48.80
CA THR A 26 2.47 24.75 -49.91
C THR A 26 1.10 24.31 -50.46
N GLY A 27 0.00 24.75 -49.82
CA GLY A 27 -1.36 24.35 -50.20
C GLY A 27 -1.69 22.88 -49.86
N SER A 28 -0.89 22.22 -49.01
CA SER A 28 -1.07 20.80 -48.65
C SER A 28 -2.01 20.65 -47.47
N THR A 29 -3.26 20.31 -47.74
CA THR A 29 -4.27 20.05 -46.70
C THR A 29 -3.93 18.89 -45.77
N GLY A 30 -3.19 17.88 -46.29
CA GLY A 30 -2.72 16.74 -45.50
C GLY A 30 -1.69 17.14 -44.41
N LEU A 31 -0.74 18.03 -44.77
CA LEU A 31 0.23 18.54 -43.79
C LEU A 31 -0.41 19.40 -42.70
N VAL A 32 -1.42 20.24 -43.09
CA VAL A 32 -2.19 21.02 -42.13
C VAL A 32 -2.93 20.10 -41.16
N GLY A 33 -3.59 19.05 -41.64
CA GLY A 33 -4.31 18.09 -40.81
C GLY A 33 -3.40 17.37 -39.82
N VAL A 34 -2.21 16.89 -40.27
CA VAL A 34 -1.23 16.26 -39.41
C VAL A 34 -0.69 17.23 -38.35
N GLY A 35 -0.36 18.48 -38.77
CA GLY A 35 0.11 19.51 -37.86
C GLY A 35 -0.89 19.83 -36.75
N VAL A 36 -2.18 20.00 -37.09
CA VAL A 36 -3.24 20.23 -36.11
C VAL A 36 -3.37 19.06 -35.13
N SER A 37 -3.31 17.82 -35.64
CA SER A 37 -3.39 16.63 -34.79
C SER A 37 -2.24 16.56 -33.78
N ILE A 38 -0.99 16.81 -34.21
CA ILE A 38 0.18 16.85 -33.33
C ILE A 38 0.07 18.02 -32.33
N SER A 39 -0.48 19.18 -32.72
CA SER A 39 -0.71 20.31 -31.84
C SER A 39 -1.63 19.97 -30.67
N VAL A 40 -2.73 19.26 -30.96
CA VAL A 40 -3.66 18.78 -29.92
C VAL A 40 -2.98 17.84 -28.94
N VAL A 41 -2.23 16.85 -29.44
CA VAL A 41 -1.50 15.91 -28.59
C VAL A 41 -0.43 16.61 -27.76
N GLY A 42 0.36 17.50 -28.36
CA GLY A 42 1.40 18.27 -27.66
C GLY A 42 0.83 19.17 -26.56
N SER A 43 -0.31 19.85 -26.82
CA SER A 43 -0.98 20.68 -25.82
C SER A 43 -1.53 19.86 -24.66
N VAL A 44 -2.13 18.70 -24.92
CA VAL A 44 -2.63 17.80 -23.86
C VAL A 44 -1.47 17.31 -22.95
N ILE A 45 -0.34 16.90 -23.56
CA ILE A 45 0.85 16.48 -22.80
C ILE A 45 1.39 17.64 -21.96
N ALA A 46 1.48 18.85 -22.53
CA ALA A 46 1.96 20.03 -21.81
C ALA A 46 1.07 20.39 -20.63
N ILE A 47 -0.25 20.43 -20.85
CA ILE A 47 -1.24 20.73 -19.80
C ILE A 47 -1.18 19.67 -18.69
N TYR A 48 -1.18 18.38 -19.05
CA TYR A 48 -1.12 17.29 -18.08
C TYR A 48 0.17 17.33 -17.25
N SER A 49 1.30 17.64 -17.88
CA SER A 49 2.60 17.73 -17.20
C SER A 49 2.76 18.98 -16.32
N ALA A 50 2.06 20.08 -16.70
CA ALA A 50 2.02 21.32 -15.93
C ALA A 50 1.01 21.29 -14.78
N ALA A 51 0.03 20.36 -14.83
CA ALA A 51 -0.94 20.20 -13.76
C ALA A 51 -0.19 20.03 -12.44
N PRO A 52 -0.54 20.79 -11.39
CA PRO A 52 0.03 20.57 -10.07
C PRO A 52 -0.28 19.13 -9.68
N GLY A 53 0.78 18.36 -9.30
CA GLY A 53 0.57 17.01 -8.78
C GLY A 53 -0.51 17.09 -7.72
N GLU A 54 -1.42 16.12 -7.72
CA GLU A 54 -2.67 16.16 -6.95
C GLU A 54 -2.43 16.70 -5.53
N PRO A 55 -2.88 17.91 -5.20
CA PRO A 55 -2.67 18.49 -3.86
C PRO A 55 -3.32 17.63 -2.77
N THR A 56 -4.30 16.83 -3.14
CA THR A 56 -4.96 15.84 -2.30
C THR A 56 -4.02 14.75 -1.78
N LEU A 57 -3.07 14.27 -2.61
CA LEU A 57 -2.11 13.25 -2.17
C LEU A 57 -1.19 13.79 -1.06
N GLY A 58 -0.71 15.03 -1.18
CA GLY A 58 0.10 15.66 -0.13
C GLY A 58 -0.67 15.83 1.18
N ALA A 59 -1.94 16.22 1.12
CA ALA A 59 -2.79 16.35 2.29
C ALA A 59 -3.06 14.99 2.94
N ILE A 60 -3.35 13.95 2.14
CA ILE A 60 -3.55 12.58 2.63
C ILE A 60 -2.28 12.06 3.31
N LEU A 61 -1.12 12.22 2.69
CA LEU A 61 0.16 11.79 3.28
C LEU A 61 0.48 12.52 4.59
N SER A 62 0.21 13.84 4.65
CA SER A 62 0.38 14.62 5.88
C SER A 62 -0.56 14.15 6.99
N TYR A 63 -1.84 13.91 6.66
CA TYR A 63 -2.83 13.37 7.61
C TYR A 63 -2.43 11.97 8.10
N THR A 64 -2.01 11.09 7.19
CA THR A 64 -1.53 9.74 7.53
C THR A 64 -0.30 9.81 8.45
N SER A 65 0.62 10.76 8.21
CA SER A 65 1.77 10.98 9.09
C SER A 65 1.33 11.39 10.49
N MET A 66 0.37 12.30 10.63
CA MET A 66 -0.16 12.68 11.94
C MET A 66 -0.78 11.50 12.68
N LEU A 67 -1.56 10.66 11.98
CA LEU A 67 -2.17 9.46 12.57
C LEU A 67 -1.10 8.43 12.98
N ALA A 68 -0.07 8.22 12.17
CA ALA A 68 1.03 7.34 12.50
C ALA A 68 1.78 7.81 13.76
N HIS A 69 2.05 9.11 13.89
CA HIS A 69 2.65 9.69 15.11
C HIS A 69 1.74 9.52 16.32
N ALA A 70 0.44 9.80 16.21
CA ALA A 70 -0.49 9.64 17.32
C ALA A 70 -0.58 8.17 17.79
N ALA A 71 -0.68 7.23 16.84
CA ALA A 71 -0.69 5.80 17.15
C ALA A 71 0.63 5.34 17.78
N THR A 72 1.77 5.87 17.29
CA THR A 72 3.10 5.60 17.88
C THR A 72 3.15 6.09 19.33
N ALA A 73 2.72 7.31 19.61
CA ALA A 73 2.69 7.84 20.97
C ALA A 73 1.83 6.97 21.90
N MET A 74 0.67 6.49 21.44
CA MET A 74 -0.16 5.55 22.22
C MET A 74 0.55 4.23 22.51
N VAL A 75 1.27 3.69 21.54
CA VAL A 75 2.04 2.45 21.70
C VAL A 75 3.21 2.65 22.67
N GLU A 76 3.87 3.81 22.62
CA GLU A 76 4.94 4.21 23.54
C GLU A 76 4.42 4.40 24.96
N ASP A 77 3.37 5.17 25.15
CA ASP A 77 2.78 5.47 26.47
C ASP A 77 2.27 4.21 27.19
N LEU A 78 1.83 3.22 26.41
CA LEU A 78 1.40 1.93 26.95
C LEU A 78 2.56 0.93 27.14
N ASP A 79 3.80 1.32 26.86
CA ASP A 79 5.00 0.48 26.91
C ASP A 79 4.84 -0.78 26.02
N LEU A 80 4.33 -0.58 24.80
CA LEU A 80 4.06 -1.64 23.82
C LEU A 80 5.06 -1.69 22.64
N LEU A 81 6.21 -0.99 22.67
CA LEU A 81 7.19 -0.89 21.59
C LEU A 81 7.91 -2.20 21.27
N SER A 82 8.17 -3.02 22.28
CA SER A 82 8.91 -4.28 22.15
C SER A 82 8.02 -5.50 22.01
N ASN A 83 6.79 -5.34 21.52
CA ASN A 83 5.71 -6.29 21.76
C ASN A 83 5.27 -7.12 20.57
N LYS A 84 4.41 -8.10 20.90
CA LYS A 84 3.82 -8.99 19.94
C LYS A 84 2.71 -8.27 19.17
N VAL A 85 2.81 -8.31 17.85
CA VAL A 85 1.73 -7.89 16.97
C VAL A 85 0.95 -9.13 16.58
N CYS A 86 -0.35 -9.11 16.82
CA CYS A 86 -1.23 -10.16 16.36
C CYS A 86 -2.46 -9.59 15.66
N VAL A 87 -3.06 -10.39 14.81
CA VAL A 87 -4.32 -10.05 14.16
C VAL A 87 -5.38 -11.02 14.63
N HIS A 88 -6.45 -10.48 15.16
CA HIS A 88 -7.66 -11.22 15.51
C HIS A 88 -8.69 -10.99 14.42
N SER A 89 -9.03 -12.05 13.69
CA SER A 89 -10.06 -12.00 12.66
C SER A 89 -11.30 -12.72 13.12
N ALA A 90 -12.41 -11.99 13.18
CA ALA A 90 -13.76 -12.51 13.42
C ALA A 90 -14.61 -12.27 12.18
N SER A 91 -15.77 -12.92 12.09
CA SER A 91 -16.69 -12.81 10.94
C SER A 91 -17.08 -11.37 10.58
N THR A 92 -17.16 -10.48 11.57
CA THR A 92 -17.61 -9.09 11.38
C THR A 92 -16.50 -8.05 11.44
N SER A 93 -15.34 -8.39 12.02
CA SER A 93 -14.26 -7.41 12.24
C SER A 93 -12.89 -8.07 12.26
N THR A 94 -11.91 -7.34 11.75
CA THR A 94 -10.48 -7.69 11.86
C THR A 94 -9.80 -6.63 12.70
N LEU A 95 -9.10 -7.03 13.75
CA LEU A 95 -8.39 -6.15 14.66
C LEU A 95 -6.89 -6.49 14.65
N ILE A 96 -6.05 -5.50 14.44
CA ILE A 96 -4.61 -5.62 14.66
C ILE A 96 -4.33 -5.19 16.08
N VAL A 97 -3.71 -6.05 16.85
CA VAL A 97 -3.52 -5.89 18.29
C VAL A 97 -2.05 -5.85 18.63
N TYR A 98 -1.65 -4.82 19.34
CA TYR A 98 -0.36 -4.68 19.99
C TYR A 98 -0.52 -5.05 21.47
N SER A 99 0.16 -6.07 21.94
CA SER A 99 0.06 -6.52 23.33
C SER A 99 1.40 -6.87 23.93
N LYS A 100 1.57 -6.74 25.24
CA LYS A 100 2.85 -6.98 25.95
C LYS A 100 3.16 -8.45 26.11
N THR A 101 2.18 -9.30 26.30
CA THR A 101 2.38 -10.70 26.68
C THR A 101 1.75 -11.66 25.68
N THR A 102 0.45 -11.76 25.67
CA THR A 102 -0.34 -12.68 24.85
C THR A 102 -1.40 -11.92 24.08
N CYS A 103 -1.76 -12.43 22.92
CA CYS A 103 -2.87 -11.89 22.16
C CYS A 103 -4.18 -12.13 22.92
N PRO A 104 -4.98 -11.10 23.20
CA PRO A 104 -6.27 -11.28 23.86
C PRO A 104 -7.21 -12.12 22.99
N ASP A 105 -8.07 -12.94 23.66
CA ASP A 105 -9.01 -13.80 22.94
C ASP A 105 -10.16 -13.03 22.29
N ALA A 106 -10.59 -11.94 22.90
CA ALA A 106 -11.65 -11.09 22.41
C ALA A 106 -11.30 -9.60 22.60
N PRO A 107 -10.41 -9.06 21.75
CA PRO A 107 -10.02 -7.66 21.84
C PRO A 107 -11.17 -6.75 21.41
N ASN A 108 -11.32 -5.61 22.11
CA ASN A 108 -12.15 -4.50 21.66
C ASN A 108 -11.31 -3.45 20.93
N PRO A 109 -11.87 -2.69 19.98
CA PRO A 109 -11.15 -1.61 19.32
C PRO A 109 -10.67 -0.54 20.31
N GLY A 110 -9.44 -0.04 20.11
CA GLY A 110 -8.84 0.97 20.96
C GLY A 110 -7.92 0.40 22.04
N VAL A 111 -7.89 1.05 23.19
CA VAL A 111 -7.06 0.63 24.34
C VAL A 111 -7.87 -0.24 25.28
N GLY A 112 -7.28 -1.36 25.69
CA GLY A 112 -7.92 -2.28 26.64
C GLY A 112 -6.91 -2.99 27.53
N PHE A 113 -7.40 -3.89 28.40
CA PHE A 113 -6.59 -4.73 29.27
C PHE A 113 -6.97 -6.19 29.10
N ALA A 114 -5.97 -7.05 29.03
CA ALA A 114 -6.14 -8.50 28.97
C ALA A 114 -5.13 -9.15 29.93
N GLY A 115 -5.65 -9.96 30.89
CA GLY A 115 -4.78 -10.58 31.89
C GLY A 115 -3.96 -9.60 32.74
N GLY A 116 -4.48 -8.38 32.96
CA GLY A 116 -3.77 -7.32 33.69
C GLY A 116 -2.73 -6.54 32.86
N SER A 117 -2.52 -6.89 31.60
CA SER A 117 -1.60 -6.18 30.70
C SER A 117 -2.39 -5.30 29.72
N PRO A 118 -1.90 -4.07 29.41
CA PRO A 118 -2.53 -3.22 28.43
C PRO A 118 -2.33 -3.80 27.01
N TYR A 119 -3.31 -3.50 26.16
CA TYR A 119 -3.17 -3.70 24.71
C TYR A 119 -3.73 -2.50 23.96
N PHE A 120 -3.27 -2.32 22.72
CA PHE A 120 -3.81 -1.35 21.78
C PHE A 120 -4.26 -2.08 20.52
N SER A 121 -5.46 -1.82 20.06
CA SER A 121 -6.02 -2.47 18.88
C SER A 121 -6.54 -1.48 17.85
N ILE A 122 -6.24 -1.75 16.59
CA ILE A 122 -6.63 -0.95 15.42
C ILE A 122 -7.64 -1.76 14.61
N PRO A 123 -8.88 -1.25 14.42
CA PRO A 123 -9.84 -1.91 13.55
C PRO A 123 -9.42 -1.75 12.08
N VAL A 124 -9.43 -2.86 11.34
CA VAL A 124 -9.15 -2.87 9.92
C VAL A 124 -10.45 -3.07 9.16
N SER A 125 -10.99 -1.98 8.62
CA SER A 125 -12.17 -2.00 7.74
C SER A 125 -11.82 -2.10 6.26
N VAL A 126 -10.56 -1.97 5.93
CA VAL A 126 -10.04 -2.12 4.57
C VAL A 126 -10.16 -3.58 4.14
N PHE A 127 -10.46 -3.84 2.88
CA PHE A 127 -10.62 -5.19 2.32
C PHE A 127 -11.89 -5.95 2.74
N GLN A 128 -12.98 -5.25 3.07
CA GLN A 128 -14.25 -5.90 3.42
C GLN A 128 -14.85 -6.77 2.29
N GLY A 129 -14.48 -6.49 1.03
CA GLY A 129 -14.92 -7.26 -0.14
C GLY A 129 -14.06 -8.48 -0.49
N VAL A 130 -12.96 -8.72 0.23
CA VAL A 130 -12.06 -9.84 -0.04
C VAL A 130 -12.70 -11.15 0.43
N ALA A 131 -12.88 -12.08 -0.50
CA ALA A 131 -13.40 -13.40 -0.19
C ALA A 131 -12.38 -14.24 0.60
N LYS A 132 -12.87 -15.03 1.55
CA LYS A 132 -12.06 -16.01 2.25
C LYS A 132 -11.58 -17.08 1.27
N LEU A 133 -10.32 -17.52 1.41
CA LEU A 133 -9.80 -18.65 0.65
C LEU A 133 -10.43 -19.96 1.17
N GLU A 134 -10.87 -20.81 0.25
CA GLU A 134 -11.39 -22.15 0.60
C GLU A 134 -10.26 -23.07 1.05
N GLU A 135 -9.08 -22.92 0.43
CA GLU A 135 -7.85 -23.65 0.79
C GLU A 135 -6.69 -22.66 0.98
N LEU A 136 -6.00 -22.78 2.11
CA LEU A 136 -4.82 -21.97 2.41
C LEU A 136 -3.59 -22.59 1.74
N SER A 137 -3.40 -22.30 0.44
CA SER A 137 -2.16 -22.61 -0.25
C SER A 137 -1.30 -21.35 -0.38
N SER A 138 0.03 -21.51 -0.26
CA SER A 138 0.98 -20.40 -0.40
C SER A 138 0.83 -19.68 -1.74
N GLN A 139 0.53 -20.42 -2.82
CA GLN A 139 0.34 -19.86 -4.16
C GLN A 139 -0.91 -18.97 -4.23
N HIS A 140 -2.07 -19.45 -3.76
CA HIS A 140 -3.30 -18.66 -3.75
C HIS A 140 -3.20 -17.43 -2.87
N LEU A 141 -2.46 -17.54 -1.74
CA LEU A 141 -2.21 -16.42 -0.87
C LEU A 141 -1.30 -15.39 -1.53
N GLU A 142 -0.24 -15.82 -2.21
CA GLU A 142 0.67 -14.97 -2.97
C GLU A 142 -0.07 -14.22 -4.09
N ASP A 143 -0.87 -14.93 -4.89
CA ASP A 143 -1.65 -14.35 -5.98
C ASP A 143 -2.64 -13.30 -5.47
N SER A 144 -3.34 -13.59 -4.36
CA SER A 144 -4.28 -12.65 -3.74
C SER A 144 -3.60 -11.42 -3.16
N LEU A 145 -2.46 -11.59 -2.48
CA LEU A 145 -1.65 -10.49 -1.97
C LEU A 145 -1.10 -9.61 -3.08
N ASN A 146 -0.60 -10.21 -4.18
CA ASN A 146 -0.13 -9.47 -5.34
C ASN A 146 -1.28 -8.72 -6.04
N SER A 147 -2.46 -9.34 -6.20
CA SER A 147 -3.62 -8.67 -6.77
C SER A 147 -3.99 -7.42 -5.96
N LEU A 148 -4.15 -7.56 -4.66
CA LEU A 148 -4.60 -6.46 -3.78
C LEU A 148 -3.53 -5.41 -3.52
N LEU A 149 -2.35 -5.84 -3.07
CA LEU A 149 -1.33 -4.91 -2.59
C LEU A 149 -0.45 -4.35 -3.72
N VAL A 150 -0.20 -5.13 -4.78
CA VAL A 150 0.60 -4.67 -5.91
C VAL A 150 -0.28 -4.02 -6.96
N SER A 151 -1.29 -4.74 -7.48
CA SER A 151 -2.06 -4.30 -8.65
C SER A 151 -3.07 -3.21 -8.31
N GLU A 152 -3.82 -3.36 -7.20
CA GLU A 152 -4.86 -2.39 -6.83
C GLU A 152 -4.30 -1.20 -6.05
N LEU A 153 -3.44 -1.45 -5.06
CA LEU A 153 -2.94 -0.40 -4.17
C LEU A 153 -1.60 0.21 -4.59
N GLY A 154 -0.83 -0.44 -5.47
CA GLY A 154 0.51 0.02 -5.82
C GLY A 154 1.46 0.12 -4.62
N PHE A 155 1.25 -0.73 -3.62
CA PHE A 155 1.94 -0.70 -2.33
C PHE A 155 3.41 -1.08 -2.44
N CYS A 156 3.71 -2.09 -3.26
CA CYS A 156 5.06 -2.60 -3.52
C CYS A 156 5.16 -3.12 -4.95
N LYS A 157 6.33 -3.60 -5.36
CA LYS A 157 6.54 -4.15 -6.70
C LYS A 157 6.12 -5.61 -6.82
N ALA A 158 6.32 -6.40 -5.77
CA ALA A 158 5.96 -7.80 -5.72
C ALA A 158 5.87 -8.29 -4.28
N ILE A 159 5.08 -9.33 -4.06
CA ILE A 159 5.02 -10.08 -2.80
C ILE A 159 5.30 -11.54 -3.14
N ARG A 160 6.09 -12.20 -2.30
CA ARG A 160 6.35 -13.65 -2.35
C ARG A 160 5.92 -14.27 -1.05
N VAL A 161 5.31 -15.44 -1.12
CA VAL A 161 4.85 -16.20 0.05
C VAL A 161 5.44 -17.60 0.01
N GLU A 162 6.12 -17.97 1.07
CA GLU A 162 6.65 -19.33 1.29
C GLU A 162 6.05 -19.90 2.56
N GLN A 163 5.51 -21.10 2.49
CA GLN A 163 5.01 -21.81 3.67
C GLN A 163 6.10 -22.75 4.22
N ARG A 164 6.42 -22.61 5.50
CA ARG A 164 7.38 -23.44 6.23
C ARG A 164 6.70 -24.05 7.46
N GLY A 165 6.04 -25.17 7.25
CA GLY A 165 5.22 -25.80 8.30
C GLY A 165 4.06 -24.90 8.73
N GLU A 166 4.01 -24.51 10.01
CA GLU A 166 3.00 -23.59 10.56
C GLU A 166 3.31 -22.11 10.33
N LEU A 167 4.46 -21.81 9.73
CA LEU A 167 4.90 -20.44 9.48
C LEU A 167 4.70 -20.07 8.02
N LEU A 168 4.22 -18.85 7.80
CA LEU A 168 4.22 -18.17 6.51
C LEU A 168 5.34 -17.15 6.50
N VAL A 169 6.20 -17.23 5.50
CA VAL A 169 7.23 -16.22 5.22
C VAL A 169 6.73 -15.35 4.08
N VAL A 170 6.56 -14.07 4.33
CA VAL A 170 6.04 -13.09 3.36
C VAL A 170 7.11 -12.07 3.09
N ASP A 171 7.62 -12.03 1.86
CA ASP A 171 8.62 -11.07 1.40
C ASP A 171 7.93 -9.96 0.60
N VAL A 172 7.97 -8.73 1.14
CA VAL A 172 7.47 -7.51 0.47
C VAL A 172 8.63 -6.85 -0.25
N ILE A 173 8.61 -6.84 -1.58
CA ILE A 173 9.73 -6.42 -2.42
C ILE A 173 9.45 -5.07 -3.07
N GLY A 174 10.39 -4.12 -2.92
CA GLY A 174 10.35 -2.84 -3.61
C GLY A 174 9.18 -1.96 -3.20
N LEU A 175 9.10 -1.64 -1.91
CA LEU A 175 8.09 -0.76 -1.31
C LEU A 175 7.93 0.56 -2.07
N ALA A 176 6.71 1.05 -2.21
CA ALA A 176 6.43 2.34 -2.82
C ALA A 176 7.12 3.49 -2.05
N LYS A 177 7.77 4.39 -2.77
CA LYS A 177 8.59 5.47 -2.18
C LYS A 177 7.91 6.27 -1.06
N PRO A 178 6.61 6.67 -1.18
CA PRO A 178 5.94 7.40 -0.12
C PRO A 178 5.85 6.63 1.20
N LEU A 179 5.85 5.30 1.15
CA LEU A 179 5.67 4.43 2.30
C LEU A 179 6.97 4.12 3.05
N VAL A 180 8.12 4.28 2.40
CA VAL A 180 9.44 4.01 3.01
C VAL A 180 9.65 4.79 4.31
N ASN A 181 9.15 6.02 4.39
CA ASN A 181 9.29 6.85 5.58
C ASN A 181 8.49 6.33 6.79
N TYR A 182 7.48 5.48 6.55
CA TYR A 182 6.63 4.93 7.60
C TYR A 182 7.17 3.64 8.21
N THR A 183 8.15 2.97 7.58
CA THR A 183 8.72 1.70 8.07
C THR A 183 9.46 1.82 9.40
N LYS A 184 9.79 3.06 9.81
CA LYS A 184 10.44 3.37 11.09
C LYS A 184 9.47 3.48 12.27
N TYR A 185 8.17 3.57 12.02
CA TYR A 185 7.17 3.65 13.08
C TYR A 185 6.79 2.25 13.58
N PRO A 186 6.41 2.12 14.86
CA PRO A 186 5.86 0.85 15.39
C PRO A 186 4.60 0.42 14.64
N VAL A 187 3.77 1.40 14.24
CA VAL A 187 2.57 1.20 13.41
C VAL A 187 2.99 1.29 11.93
N ASP A 188 3.65 0.24 11.47
CA ASP A 188 4.27 0.18 10.14
C ASP A 188 3.29 -0.39 9.10
N PRO A 189 2.96 0.33 8.03
CA PRO A 189 2.07 -0.17 6.98
C PRO A 189 2.60 -1.43 6.27
N VAL A 190 3.92 -1.64 6.26
CA VAL A 190 4.54 -2.85 5.67
C VAL A 190 4.22 -4.11 6.48
N VAL A 191 3.96 -3.94 7.77
CA VAL A 191 3.47 -5.02 8.63
C VAL A 191 1.96 -5.10 8.59
N LEU A 192 1.28 -3.97 8.76
CA LEU A 192 -0.16 -3.94 8.98
C LEU A 192 -0.98 -4.39 7.77
N LEU A 193 -0.63 -3.91 6.57
CA LEU A 193 -1.42 -4.20 5.38
C LEU A 193 -1.31 -5.68 4.96
N PRO A 194 -0.13 -6.30 4.83
CA PRO A 194 -0.05 -7.73 4.55
C PRO A 194 -0.74 -8.58 5.61
N LEU A 195 -0.55 -8.28 6.91
CA LEU A 195 -1.20 -9.02 7.98
C LEU A 195 -2.73 -8.90 7.93
N ALA A 196 -3.25 -7.71 7.63
CA ALA A 196 -4.68 -7.50 7.49
C ALA A 196 -5.29 -8.30 6.34
N VAL A 197 -4.60 -8.34 5.19
CA VAL A 197 -5.04 -9.13 4.03
C VAL A 197 -4.97 -10.63 4.33
N ILE A 198 -3.85 -11.10 4.90
CA ILE A 198 -3.70 -12.50 5.30
C ILE A 198 -4.83 -12.91 6.25
N ALA A 199 -5.12 -12.08 7.26
CA ALA A 199 -6.19 -12.37 8.22
C ALA A 199 -7.57 -12.48 7.56
N ARG A 200 -7.84 -11.65 6.56
CA ARG A 200 -9.10 -11.73 5.80
C ARG A 200 -9.17 -12.99 4.93
N LEU A 201 -8.06 -13.34 4.28
CA LEU A 201 -7.98 -14.51 3.41
C LEU A 201 -8.07 -15.83 4.19
N VAL A 202 -7.41 -15.90 5.34
CA VAL A 202 -7.46 -17.05 6.27
C VAL A 202 -8.84 -17.19 6.92
N GLY A 203 -9.52 -16.08 7.17
CA GLY A 203 -10.82 -16.04 7.82
C GLY A 203 -10.73 -15.97 9.35
N GLU A 204 -11.56 -16.75 10.05
CA GLU A 204 -11.58 -16.73 11.51
C GLU A 204 -10.31 -17.36 12.10
N GLY A 205 -9.64 -16.67 13.01
CA GLY A 205 -8.44 -17.16 13.66
C GLY A 205 -7.54 -16.04 14.20
N LYS A 206 -6.40 -16.44 14.70
CA LYS A 206 -5.34 -15.54 15.18
C LYS A 206 -4.11 -15.68 14.31
N ILE A 207 -3.53 -14.55 13.99
CA ILE A 207 -2.28 -14.48 13.24
C ILE A 207 -1.28 -13.72 14.09
N HIS A 208 -0.10 -14.29 14.27
CA HIS A 208 0.97 -13.70 15.05
C HIS A 208 2.13 -13.33 14.16
N LEU A 209 2.58 -12.09 14.26
CA LEU A 209 3.87 -11.70 13.72
C LEU A 209 4.96 -12.25 14.65
N VAL A 210 5.75 -13.18 14.14
CA VAL A 210 6.87 -13.81 14.89
C VAL A 210 8.11 -12.95 14.77
N GLU A 211 8.42 -12.49 13.55
CA GLU A 211 9.64 -11.73 13.26
C GLU A 211 9.43 -10.80 12.07
N LYS A 212 10.13 -9.67 12.08
CA LYS A 212 10.24 -8.73 10.97
C LYS A 212 11.72 -8.48 10.69
N GLU A 213 12.16 -8.76 9.47
CA GLU A 213 13.48 -8.41 8.98
C GLU A 213 13.34 -7.39 7.85
N THR A 214 14.07 -6.27 7.93
CA THR A 214 14.03 -5.24 6.88
C THR A 214 15.42 -5.07 6.28
N THR A 215 15.51 -5.25 4.98
CA THR A 215 16.70 -5.00 4.16
C THR A 215 16.42 -3.87 3.18
N PRO A 216 17.44 -3.30 2.49
CA PRO A 216 17.20 -2.29 1.46
C PRO A 216 16.35 -2.76 0.27
N GLU A 217 16.29 -4.06 0.02
CA GLU A 217 15.63 -4.64 -1.14
C GLU A 217 14.23 -5.16 -0.82
N TYR A 218 14.03 -5.71 0.37
CA TYR A 218 12.76 -6.32 0.79
C TYR A 218 12.55 -6.19 2.31
N THR A 219 11.30 -6.33 2.71
CA THR A 219 10.93 -6.57 4.12
C THR A 219 10.32 -7.95 4.22
N ARG A 220 10.90 -8.79 5.08
CA ARG A 220 10.43 -10.14 5.39
C ARG A 220 9.60 -10.14 6.66
N LEU A 221 8.43 -10.74 6.58
CA LEU A 221 7.54 -10.97 7.70
C LEU A 221 7.42 -12.48 7.92
N ILE A 222 7.71 -12.95 9.13
CA ILE A 222 7.46 -14.32 9.53
C ILE A 222 6.22 -14.35 10.38
N VAL A 223 5.22 -15.07 9.93
CA VAL A 223 3.86 -15.04 10.45
C VAL A 223 3.44 -16.46 10.84
N ARG A 224 2.87 -16.64 12.04
CA ARG A 224 2.24 -17.89 12.47
C ARG A 224 0.73 -17.74 12.40
N VAL A 225 0.06 -18.70 11.82
CA VAL A 225 -1.40 -18.77 11.74
C VAL A 225 -1.90 -19.81 12.76
N GLU A 226 -2.79 -19.38 13.66
CA GLU A 226 -3.42 -20.25 14.66
C GLU A 226 -4.91 -20.40 14.33
N GLY A 227 -5.43 -21.63 14.39
CA GLY A 227 -6.86 -21.90 14.25
C GLY A 227 -7.35 -22.29 12.86
N VAL A 228 -6.44 -22.56 11.92
CA VAL A 228 -6.80 -23.22 10.65
C VAL A 228 -6.74 -24.73 10.88
N ALA A 229 -7.89 -25.34 11.16
CA ALA A 229 -8.09 -26.78 11.19
C ALA A 229 -8.68 -27.24 9.85
#